data_b63a8d0f98b518f7eed13446ab0d2aa4
#
_entry.id   b63a8d0f98b518f7eed13446ab0d2aa4
#
_cell.length_a   1.000
_cell.length_b   1.000
_cell.length_c   1.000
_cell.angle_alpha   90.00
_cell.angle_beta   90.00
_cell.angle_gamma   90.00
#
_symmetry.space_group_name_H-M   'P 1'
#
loop_
_entity.id
_entity.type
_entity.pdbx_description
1 polymer ?
#
loop_
_entity_poly.entity_id
_entity_poly.type
_entity_poly.pdbx_seq_one_letter_code
_entity_poly.pdbx_strand_id
1 'polypeptide(L)'
;MPVGNVAQPPSVAGVSQTKKIVGPNEIDTDALQSIISTPVFDGGHIYGCDSYGQLRCLNANDGQRLWEDLTATPKARWSTIHFVKNGDKYWLFNERGELIIGQLSPQGFHEVSRAKLLDPTTDQLRQRGGVCWSHPAFANKCASP
;
A
#
# COMPACT_ATOMS: atom_id res chain seq x y z
N MET A 1 48.80 -1.73 -28.76
CA MET A 1 48.20 -2.24 -27.53
C MET A 1 46.71 -2.29 -27.73
N PRO A 2 46.02 -3.42 -27.69
CA PRO A 2 44.59 -3.48 -27.86
C PRO A 2 43.93 -2.98 -26.56
N VAL A 3 42.98 -2.05 -26.70
CA VAL A 3 42.13 -1.55 -25.61
C VAL A 3 41.18 -2.65 -25.19
N GLY A 4 41.23 -3.00 -23.90
CA GLY A 4 40.44 -4.07 -23.33
C GLY A 4 38.94 -3.80 -23.46
N ASN A 5 38.25 -4.87 -23.82
CA ASN A 5 36.78 -4.93 -23.88
C ASN A 5 36.22 -4.70 -22.45
N VAL A 6 35.57 -3.55 -22.26
CA VAL A 6 34.79 -3.31 -21.05
C VAL A 6 33.55 -4.21 -21.16
N ALA A 7 33.46 -5.21 -20.29
CA ALA A 7 32.30 -6.08 -20.22
C ALA A 7 31.04 -5.22 -19.92
N GLN A 8 30.07 -5.28 -20.81
CA GLN A 8 28.74 -4.71 -20.57
C GLN A 8 28.14 -5.36 -19.29
N PRO A 9 27.54 -4.57 -18.41
CA PRO A 9 26.81 -5.13 -17.27
C PRO A 9 25.69 -6.03 -17.80
N PRO A 10 25.35 -7.11 -17.08
CA PRO A 10 24.29 -8.01 -17.50
C PRO A 10 23.01 -7.20 -17.67
N SER A 11 22.39 -7.33 -18.86
CA SER A 11 21.07 -6.80 -19.11
C SER A 11 20.12 -7.37 -18.04
N VAL A 12 19.44 -6.51 -17.30
CA VAL A 12 18.35 -6.93 -16.42
C VAL A 12 17.23 -7.45 -17.32
N ALA A 13 17.35 -8.71 -17.69
CA ALA A 13 16.29 -9.43 -18.36
C ALA A 13 15.19 -9.63 -17.34
N GLY A 14 14.03 -8.98 -17.57
CA GLY A 14 12.84 -9.24 -16.79
C GLY A 14 12.16 -8.05 -16.11
N VAL A 15 12.41 -6.82 -16.53
CA VAL A 15 11.40 -5.79 -16.33
C VAL A 15 10.29 -6.13 -17.28
N SER A 16 9.33 -6.91 -16.79
CA SER A 16 8.07 -7.15 -17.48
C SER A 16 7.55 -5.81 -17.98
N GLN A 17 7.27 -5.76 -19.26
CA GLN A 17 6.66 -4.60 -19.89
C GLN A 17 5.52 -4.12 -19.00
N THR A 18 5.60 -2.87 -18.56
CA THR A 18 4.57 -2.20 -17.78
C THR A 18 3.22 -2.55 -18.39
N LYS A 19 2.47 -3.39 -17.65
CA LYS A 19 1.12 -3.73 -18.05
C LYS A 19 0.39 -2.39 -18.24
N LYS A 20 -0.07 -2.11 -19.47
CA LYS A 20 -0.81 -0.90 -19.78
C LYS A 20 -1.90 -0.73 -18.74
N ILE A 21 -1.95 0.44 -18.10
CA ILE A 21 -3.04 0.78 -17.20
C ILE A 21 -4.34 0.53 -17.94
N VAL A 22 -5.06 -0.50 -17.53
CA VAL A 22 -6.31 -0.88 -18.17
C VAL A 22 -7.42 -0.18 -17.42
N GLY A 23 -7.83 0.96 -17.94
CA GLY A 23 -8.93 1.75 -17.40
C GLY A 23 -8.82 3.22 -17.82
N PRO A 24 -9.94 3.89 -18.05
CA PRO A 24 -9.95 5.29 -18.49
C PRO A 24 -9.56 6.28 -17.41
N ASN A 25 -9.47 5.85 -16.15
CA ASN A 25 -9.16 6.72 -15.01
C ASN A 25 -8.64 5.95 -13.80
N GLU A 26 -8.20 6.66 -12.76
CA GLU A 26 -7.66 6.12 -11.52
C GLU A 26 -8.65 5.27 -10.69
N ILE A 27 -9.94 5.31 -11.00
CA ILE A 27 -11.00 4.61 -10.26
C ILE A 27 -11.11 3.15 -10.68
N ASP A 28 -10.90 2.87 -11.97
CA ASP A 28 -11.21 1.58 -12.61
C ASP A 28 -9.94 0.79 -12.97
N THR A 29 -8.83 1.01 -12.28
CA THR A 29 -7.59 0.27 -12.54
C THR A 29 -7.59 -1.08 -11.82
N ASP A 30 -7.04 -2.10 -12.46
CA ASP A 30 -6.76 -3.39 -11.83
C ASP A 30 -5.42 -3.40 -11.09
N ALA A 31 -4.58 -2.39 -11.34
CA ALA A 31 -3.28 -2.21 -10.74
C ALA A 31 -3.37 -1.56 -9.34
N LEU A 32 -2.25 -1.15 -8.80
CA LEU A 32 -2.13 -0.43 -7.54
C LEU A 32 -1.59 0.97 -7.79
N GLN A 33 -2.37 1.98 -7.44
CA GLN A 33 -2.01 3.40 -7.52
C GLN A 33 -1.97 4.01 -6.12
N SER A 34 -0.96 3.66 -5.35
CA SER A 34 -0.72 4.27 -4.05
C SER A 34 -0.19 5.69 -4.22
N ILE A 35 -0.93 6.68 -3.71
CA ILE A 35 -0.57 8.10 -3.89
C ILE A 35 0.24 8.62 -2.71
N ILE A 36 -0.13 8.25 -1.48
CA ILE A 36 0.44 8.79 -0.26
C ILE A 36 1.23 7.73 0.51
N SER A 37 0.73 6.50 0.58
CA SER A 37 1.38 5.40 1.30
C SER A 37 2.28 4.56 0.40
N THR A 38 3.29 3.94 1.01
CA THR A 38 4.19 3.02 0.31
C THR A 38 3.66 1.60 0.38
N PRO A 39 3.48 0.91 -0.75
CA PRO A 39 3.14 -0.51 -0.76
C PRO A 39 4.25 -1.36 -0.14
N VAL A 40 3.90 -2.52 0.40
CA VAL A 40 4.85 -3.50 0.94
C VAL A 40 4.99 -4.68 0.00
N PHE A 41 6.24 -5.13 -0.20
CA PHE A 41 6.55 -6.37 -0.89
C PHE A 41 6.83 -7.46 0.14
N ASP A 42 6.10 -8.56 0.07
CA ASP A 42 6.27 -9.71 0.96
C ASP A 42 5.91 -11.02 0.27
N GLY A 43 6.80 -12.01 0.35
CA GLY A 43 6.56 -13.35 -0.16
C GLY A 43 6.16 -13.43 -1.65
N GLY A 44 6.70 -12.55 -2.51
CA GLY A 44 6.36 -12.51 -3.94
C GLY A 44 5.04 -11.78 -4.24
N HIS A 45 4.49 -11.06 -3.27
CA HIS A 45 3.26 -10.29 -3.39
C HIS A 45 3.46 -8.83 -3.03
N ILE A 46 2.64 -7.95 -3.59
CA ILE A 46 2.60 -6.53 -3.29
C ILE A 46 1.27 -6.24 -2.62
N TYR A 47 1.33 -5.66 -1.42
CA TYR A 47 0.16 -5.18 -0.69
C TYR A 47 0.20 -3.67 -0.62
N GLY A 48 -0.92 -3.03 -0.90
CA GLY A 48 -0.99 -1.57 -0.89
C GLY A 48 -2.41 -1.04 -0.86
N CYS A 49 -2.53 0.23 -0.53
CA CYS A 49 -3.79 0.95 -0.61
C CYS A 49 -3.84 1.71 -1.93
N ASP A 50 -4.85 1.45 -2.74
CA ASP A 50 -5.09 2.18 -3.97
C ASP A 50 -5.69 3.57 -3.68
N SER A 51 -5.68 4.44 -4.68
CA SER A 51 -6.05 5.86 -4.56
C SER A 51 -7.47 6.12 -4.03
N TYR A 52 -8.35 5.16 -4.09
CA TYR A 52 -9.72 5.24 -3.58
C TYR A 52 -10.00 4.37 -2.35
N GLY A 53 -8.96 3.90 -1.67
CA GLY A 53 -9.10 3.18 -0.40
C GLY A 53 -9.24 1.67 -0.54
N GLN A 54 -9.03 1.14 -1.73
CA GLN A 54 -8.99 -0.30 -1.91
C GLN A 54 -7.66 -0.85 -1.40
N LEU A 55 -7.70 -1.65 -0.36
CA LEU A 55 -6.56 -2.48 0.02
C LEU A 55 -6.45 -3.62 -0.97
N ARG A 56 -5.33 -3.74 -1.65
CA ARG A 56 -5.12 -4.71 -2.74
C ARG A 56 -3.90 -5.58 -2.51
N CYS A 57 -3.99 -6.79 -3.03
CA CYS A 57 -2.86 -7.69 -3.21
C CYS A 57 -2.64 -7.97 -4.69
N LEU A 58 -1.42 -7.81 -5.14
CA LEU A 58 -0.98 -8.15 -6.48
C LEU A 58 0.11 -9.21 -6.44
N ASN A 59 0.11 -10.09 -7.43
CA ASN A 59 1.26 -10.94 -7.70
C ASN A 59 2.41 -10.08 -8.26
N ALA A 60 3.56 -10.13 -7.63
CA ALA A 60 4.69 -9.27 -8.01
C ALA A 60 5.35 -9.66 -9.34
N ASN A 61 5.13 -10.89 -9.86
CA ASN A 61 5.74 -11.33 -11.10
C ASN A 61 5.04 -10.79 -12.34
N ASP A 62 3.71 -10.67 -12.28
CA ASP A 62 2.88 -10.29 -13.44
C ASP A 62 1.98 -9.08 -13.19
N GLY A 63 1.90 -8.59 -11.94
CA GLY A 63 1.06 -7.49 -11.54
C GLY A 63 -0.43 -7.82 -11.48
N GLN A 64 -0.81 -9.11 -11.58
CA GLN A 64 -2.21 -9.51 -11.47
C GLN A 64 -2.75 -9.23 -10.07
N ARG A 65 -3.92 -8.57 -9.99
CA ARG A 65 -4.63 -8.40 -8.73
C ARG A 65 -5.24 -9.73 -8.29
N LEU A 66 -4.89 -10.17 -7.08
CA LEU A 66 -5.41 -11.39 -6.49
C LEU A 66 -6.70 -11.13 -5.73
N TRP A 67 -6.75 -10.04 -4.98
CA TRP A 67 -7.93 -9.62 -4.24
C TRP A 67 -7.95 -8.12 -3.95
N GLU A 68 -9.11 -7.64 -3.52
CA GLU A 68 -9.39 -6.29 -3.07
C GLU A 68 -10.25 -6.33 -1.81
N ASP A 69 -9.95 -5.47 -0.84
CA ASP A 69 -10.70 -5.28 0.39
C ASP A 69 -11.08 -3.81 0.55
N LEU A 70 -12.31 -3.56 1.02
CA LEU A 70 -12.87 -2.22 1.22
C LEU A 70 -13.18 -1.91 2.68
N THR A 71 -12.71 -2.75 3.61
CA THR A 71 -13.02 -2.63 5.04
C THR A 71 -11.91 -1.95 5.83
N ALA A 72 -10.67 -2.01 5.34
CA ALA A 72 -9.50 -1.49 6.03
C ALA A 72 -9.47 0.05 6.12
N THR A 73 -10.06 0.75 5.15
CA THR A 73 -10.23 2.22 5.17
C THR A 73 -11.46 2.62 4.37
N PRO A 74 -12.11 3.75 4.69
CA PRO A 74 -13.25 4.23 3.92
C PRO A 74 -12.91 4.49 2.46
N LYS A 75 -13.84 4.19 1.57
CA LYS A 75 -13.71 4.54 0.16
C LYS A 75 -13.79 6.06 -0.01
N ALA A 76 -12.66 6.66 -0.35
CA ALA A 76 -12.59 8.07 -0.65
C ALA A 76 -11.35 8.35 -1.52
N ARG A 77 -11.38 9.41 -2.32
CA ARG A 77 -10.24 9.80 -3.15
C ARG A 77 -9.03 10.13 -2.27
N TRP A 78 -7.87 9.60 -2.62
CA TRP A 78 -6.61 9.72 -1.89
C TRP A 78 -6.61 9.08 -0.50
N SER A 79 -7.43 8.05 -0.33
CA SER A 79 -7.39 7.23 0.88
C SER A 79 -6.04 6.58 1.10
N THR A 80 -5.69 6.40 2.36
CA THR A 80 -4.34 5.99 2.75
C THR A 80 -4.38 4.94 3.83
N ILE A 81 -3.50 3.96 3.70
CA ILE A 81 -3.14 2.99 4.73
C ILE A 81 -1.62 2.91 4.77
N HIS A 82 -1.01 3.21 5.89
CA HIS A 82 0.40 2.97 6.14
C HIS A 82 0.61 1.58 6.73
N PHE A 83 1.65 0.88 6.27
CA PHE A 83 1.92 -0.51 6.63
C PHE A 83 3.21 -0.61 7.43
N VAL A 84 3.17 -1.33 8.55
CA VAL A 84 4.35 -1.72 9.32
C VAL A 84 4.28 -3.21 9.58
N LYS A 85 5.26 -3.98 9.07
CA LYS A 85 5.34 -5.42 9.33
C LYS A 85 5.83 -5.67 10.75
N ASN A 86 5.12 -6.53 11.47
CA ASN A 86 5.47 -6.97 12.82
C ASN A 86 5.28 -8.48 12.96
N GLY A 87 6.34 -9.24 12.74
CA GLY A 87 6.31 -10.69 12.72
C GLY A 87 5.45 -11.23 11.56
N ASP A 88 4.45 -12.01 11.91
CA ASP A 88 3.47 -12.60 10.98
C ASP A 88 2.26 -11.69 10.71
N LYS A 89 2.24 -10.51 11.31
CA LYS A 89 1.15 -9.53 11.21
C LYS A 89 1.62 -8.23 10.62
N TYR A 90 0.64 -7.44 10.20
CA TYR A 90 0.82 -6.06 9.77
C TYR A 90 0.03 -5.13 10.69
N TRP A 91 0.65 -4.02 11.01
CA TRP A 91 0.01 -2.87 11.61
C TRP A 91 -0.32 -1.91 10.48
N LEU A 92 -1.62 -1.71 10.27
CA LEU A 92 -2.16 -0.85 9.23
C LEU A 92 -2.73 0.39 9.90
N PHE A 93 -2.17 1.54 9.59
CA PHE A 93 -2.68 2.80 10.11
C PHE A 93 -3.41 3.53 8.99
N ASN A 94 -4.72 3.71 9.14
CA ASN A 94 -5.56 4.31 8.11
C ASN A 94 -5.77 5.81 8.30
N GLU A 95 -6.31 6.46 7.28
CA GLU A 95 -6.57 7.89 7.28
C GLU A 95 -7.55 8.38 8.34
N ARG A 96 -8.31 7.48 8.97
CA ARG A 96 -9.23 7.79 10.05
C ARG A 96 -8.57 7.81 11.41
N GLY A 97 -7.26 7.61 11.48
CA GLY A 97 -6.53 7.52 12.74
C GLY A 97 -6.78 6.23 13.50
N GLU A 98 -7.11 5.16 12.78
CA GLU A 98 -7.29 3.84 13.33
C GLU A 98 -6.06 2.97 13.07
N LEU A 99 -5.59 2.29 14.10
CA LEU A 99 -4.62 1.22 13.99
C LEU A 99 -5.34 -0.11 13.89
N ILE A 100 -5.09 -0.81 12.79
CA ILE A 100 -5.62 -2.14 12.54
C ILE A 100 -4.47 -3.13 12.61
N ILE A 101 -4.62 -4.19 13.38
CA ILE A 101 -3.71 -5.32 13.37
C ILE A 101 -4.35 -6.41 12.53
N GLY A 102 -3.66 -6.84 11.48
CA GLY A 102 -4.21 -7.83 10.55
C GLY A 102 -3.15 -8.71 9.93
N GLN A 103 -3.60 -9.73 9.23
CA GLN A 103 -2.78 -10.61 8.42
C GLN A 103 -3.06 -10.33 6.94
N LEU A 104 -2.00 -10.19 6.16
CA LEU A 104 -2.05 -10.07 4.71
C LEU A 104 -1.50 -11.36 4.10
N SER A 105 -2.27 -11.96 3.21
CA SER A 105 -1.89 -13.17 2.52
C SER A 105 -2.37 -13.13 1.05
N PRO A 106 -1.87 -14.00 0.17
CA PRO A 106 -2.41 -14.10 -1.19
C PRO A 106 -3.89 -14.47 -1.26
N GLN A 107 -4.44 -15.03 -0.17
CA GLN A 107 -5.83 -15.45 -0.07
C GLN A 107 -6.76 -14.34 0.42
N GLY A 108 -6.22 -13.30 1.08
CA GLY A 108 -7.03 -12.19 1.55
C GLY A 108 -6.42 -11.43 2.72
N PHE A 109 -7.17 -10.43 3.15
CA PHE A 109 -6.94 -9.66 4.37
C PHE A 109 -7.80 -10.25 5.50
N HIS A 110 -7.18 -10.44 6.66
CA HIS A 110 -7.85 -10.86 7.88
C HIS A 110 -7.55 -9.87 9.01
N GLU A 111 -8.57 -9.12 9.43
CA GLU A 111 -8.48 -8.22 10.56
C GLU A 111 -8.49 -9.00 11.87
N VAL A 112 -7.49 -8.77 12.72
CA VAL A 112 -7.39 -9.36 14.06
C VAL A 112 -7.98 -8.43 15.11
N SER A 113 -7.66 -7.14 15.01
CA SER A 113 -8.18 -6.12 15.93
C SER A 113 -8.05 -4.72 15.33
N ARG A 114 -8.84 -3.79 15.86
CA ARG A 114 -8.83 -2.37 15.48
C ARG A 114 -8.97 -1.50 16.71
N ALA A 115 -8.22 -0.41 16.74
CA ALA A 115 -8.33 0.61 17.78
C ALA A 115 -8.25 2.01 17.17
N LYS A 116 -9.08 2.91 17.65
CA LYS A 116 -8.98 4.34 17.32
C LYS A 116 -7.85 4.94 18.17
N LEU A 117 -6.82 5.51 17.52
CA LEU A 117 -5.70 6.15 18.21
C LEU A 117 -5.88 7.67 18.32
N LEU A 118 -6.45 8.29 17.29
CA LEU A 118 -6.64 9.74 17.25
C LEU A 118 -7.82 10.13 16.36
N ASP A 119 -8.32 11.34 16.57
CA ASP A 119 -9.29 11.96 15.67
C ASP A 119 -8.56 12.87 14.69
N PRO A 120 -8.72 12.63 13.37
CA PRO A 120 -8.09 13.46 12.37
C PRO A 120 -8.62 14.89 12.42
N THR A 121 -7.75 15.85 12.12
CA THR A 121 -8.15 17.26 12.04
C THR A 121 -9.04 17.51 10.83
N THR A 122 -10.00 18.45 10.94
CA THR A 122 -10.97 18.74 9.89
C THR A 122 -10.46 19.68 8.80
N ASP A 123 -9.29 20.30 8.99
CA ASP A 123 -8.90 21.49 8.21
C ASP A 123 -7.99 21.21 7.00
N GLN A 124 -7.62 19.95 6.71
CA GLN A 124 -6.60 19.69 5.70
C GLN A 124 -7.07 19.80 4.25
N LEU A 125 -8.34 19.56 3.95
CA LEU A 125 -8.89 19.68 2.61
C LEU A 125 -10.35 20.13 2.65
N ARG A 126 -10.67 21.19 1.92
CA ARG A 126 -12.05 21.69 1.77
C ARG A 126 -13.03 20.68 1.16
N GLN A 127 -12.55 19.59 0.61
CA GLN A 127 -13.35 18.59 -0.12
C GLN A 127 -13.52 17.27 0.64
N ARG A 128 -12.82 17.09 1.77
CA ARG A 128 -12.85 15.85 2.57
C ARG A 128 -12.93 16.23 4.05
N GLY A 129 -13.56 15.39 4.86
CA GLY A 129 -13.44 15.46 6.31
C GLY A 129 -11.98 15.25 6.76
N GLY A 130 -11.71 15.41 8.05
CA GLY A 130 -10.38 15.26 8.62
C GLY A 130 -9.74 13.93 8.23
N VAL A 131 -8.47 13.97 7.83
CA VAL A 131 -7.69 12.81 7.43
C VAL A 131 -6.32 12.83 8.09
N CYS A 132 -5.79 11.65 8.41
CA CYS A 132 -4.44 11.45 8.88
C CYS A 132 -3.61 10.82 7.76
N TRP A 133 -2.67 11.60 7.21
CA TRP A 133 -1.77 11.13 6.15
C TRP A 133 -0.34 10.92 6.61
N SER A 134 -0.05 11.20 7.88
CA SER A 134 1.27 10.99 8.45
C SER A 134 1.55 9.51 8.64
N HIS A 135 2.76 9.09 8.31
CA HIS A 135 3.22 7.73 8.60
C HIS A 135 3.37 7.58 10.13
N PRO A 136 2.81 6.53 10.74
CA PRO A 136 2.94 6.32 12.18
C PRO A 136 4.37 5.91 12.54
N ALA A 137 4.83 6.36 13.71
CA ALA A 137 6.04 5.86 14.35
C ALA A 137 5.67 4.97 15.53
N PHE A 138 6.33 3.82 15.65
CA PHE A 138 6.14 2.87 16.73
C PHE A 138 7.43 2.72 17.53
N ALA A 139 7.40 3.07 18.82
CA ALA A 139 8.53 2.93 19.71
C ALA A 139 8.06 2.69 21.14
N ASN A 140 8.81 1.92 21.92
CA ASN A 140 8.58 1.73 23.36
C ASN A 140 7.13 1.36 23.73
N LYS A 141 6.48 0.52 22.94
CA LYS A 141 5.06 0.14 23.07
C LYS A 141 4.08 1.30 22.86
N CYS A 142 4.53 2.40 22.27
CA CYS A 142 3.71 3.54 21.92
C CYS A 142 3.62 3.68 20.39
N ALA A 143 2.51 4.24 19.91
CA ALA A 143 2.33 4.67 18.54
C ALA A 143 2.15 6.19 18.50
N SER A 144 2.82 6.85 17.56
CA SER A 144 2.67 8.29 17.31
C SER A 144 2.45 8.53 15.82
N PRO A 145 1.52 9.39 15.44
CA PRO A 145 1.30 9.78 14.06
C PRO A 145 2.37 10.74 13.53
#